data_2b56550019525093484208d0a9303329
#
_entry.id   2b56550019525093484208d0a9303329
#
_cell.length_a   1.000
_cell.length_b   1.000
_cell.length_c   1.000
_cell.angle_alpha   90.00
_cell.angle_beta   90.00
_cell.angle_gamma   90.00
#
_symmetry.space_group_name_H-M   'P 1'
#
loop_
_entity.id
_entity.type
_entity.pdbx_description
1 polymer ?
#
loop_
_entity_poly.entity_id
_entity_poly.type
_entity_poly.pdbx_seq_one_letter_code
_entity_poly.pdbx_strand_id
1 'polypeptide(L)'
;MINSMLREVTAGYDLCSQADEHVYHNTKALLELYSKVLWRINSSLKEMDQECRESTNRKLTELINSMVDIDTRINQKRLNSRLQSIEESKSILDFIDLSMNQLKVYPDEGEKYFEILDQIYIARTIRSIERLAENYNISRSTMYREKNKAIKIFGVILWGFLFDEANKQES
;
A
#
# COMPACT_ATOMS: atom_id res chain seq x y z
N MET A 1 -11.52 36.82 -14.99
CA MET A 1 -11.55 36.46 -13.56
C MET A 1 -12.02 35.03 -13.33
N ILE A 2 -13.15 34.57 -13.83
CA ILE A 2 -13.65 33.19 -13.67
C ILE A 2 -12.66 32.13 -14.25
N ASN A 3 -12.04 32.44 -15.41
CA ASN A 3 -11.07 31.51 -16.03
C ASN A 3 -9.75 31.38 -15.27
N SER A 4 -9.32 32.36 -14.49
CA SER A 4 -8.13 32.25 -13.64
C SER A 4 -8.40 31.43 -12.37
N MET A 5 -9.56 31.63 -11.75
CA MET A 5 -9.99 30.84 -10.60
C MET A 5 -10.23 29.35 -10.97
N LEU A 6 -10.85 29.10 -12.14
CA LEU A 6 -11.01 27.74 -12.64
C LEU A 6 -9.67 27.07 -12.93
N ARG A 7 -8.67 27.79 -13.44
CA ARG A 7 -7.32 27.29 -13.68
C ARG A 7 -6.59 26.99 -12.37
N GLU A 8 -6.73 27.83 -11.35
CA GLU A 8 -6.14 27.56 -10.02
C GLU A 8 -6.78 26.38 -9.33
N VAL A 9 -8.12 26.26 -9.41
CA VAL A 9 -8.84 25.10 -8.87
C VAL A 9 -8.47 23.81 -9.62
N THR A 10 -8.40 23.86 -10.96
CA THR A 10 -8.00 22.66 -11.75
C THR A 10 -6.53 22.34 -11.62
N ALA A 11 -5.64 23.30 -11.45
CA ALA A 11 -4.21 23.06 -11.18
C ALA A 11 -3.98 22.39 -9.83
N GLY A 12 -4.82 22.68 -8.82
CA GLY A 12 -4.79 21.99 -7.53
C GLY A 12 -5.18 20.52 -7.58
N TYR A 13 -5.87 20.10 -8.65
CA TYR A 13 -6.26 18.71 -8.88
C TYR A 13 -5.34 17.93 -9.83
N ASP A 14 -4.36 18.56 -10.45
CA ASP A 14 -3.36 17.85 -11.26
C ASP A 14 -2.27 17.23 -10.36
N LEU A 15 -2.62 16.13 -9.72
CA LEU A 15 -1.71 15.40 -8.84
C LEU A 15 -0.49 14.86 -9.59
N CYS A 16 -0.62 14.61 -10.89
CA CYS A 16 0.50 14.09 -11.68
C CYS A 16 1.66 15.09 -11.76
N SER A 17 1.36 16.39 -11.88
CA SER A 17 2.39 17.44 -11.93
C SER A 17 3.04 17.71 -10.58
N GLN A 18 2.40 17.32 -9.47
CA GLN A 18 2.94 17.47 -8.11
C GLN A 18 3.96 16.38 -7.75
N ALA A 19 3.95 15.25 -8.48
CA ALA A 19 4.87 14.16 -8.22
C ALA A 19 6.24 14.43 -8.83
N ASP A 20 7.26 14.58 -8.00
CA ASP A 20 8.66 14.60 -8.41
C ASP A 20 9.20 13.16 -8.68
N GLU A 21 10.47 13.06 -9.10
CA GLU A 21 11.10 11.77 -9.35
C GLU A 21 11.23 10.92 -8.08
N HIS A 22 11.44 11.51 -6.92
CA HIS A 22 11.54 10.79 -5.66
C HIS A 22 10.20 10.14 -5.28
N VAL A 23 9.11 10.88 -5.40
CA VAL A 23 7.75 10.36 -5.19
C VAL A 23 7.49 9.20 -6.13
N TYR A 24 7.81 9.34 -7.40
CA TYR A 24 7.63 8.28 -8.39
C TYR A 24 8.42 7.01 -8.04
N HIS A 25 9.73 7.13 -7.81
CA HIS A 25 10.59 5.98 -7.53
C HIS A 25 10.24 5.28 -6.22
N ASN A 26 9.97 6.02 -5.16
CA ASN A 26 9.60 5.45 -3.86
C ASN A 26 8.23 4.75 -3.92
N THR A 27 7.27 5.34 -4.61
CA THR A 27 5.93 4.77 -4.81
C THR A 27 6.01 3.48 -5.62
N LYS A 28 6.76 3.48 -6.71
CA LYS A 28 6.97 2.29 -7.53
C LYS A 28 7.61 1.16 -6.75
N ALA A 29 8.68 1.46 -5.99
CA ALA A 29 9.35 0.47 -5.14
C ALA A 29 8.40 -0.13 -4.10
N LEU A 30 7.55 0.70 -3.47
CA LEU A 30 6.57 0.24 -2.49
C LEU A 30 5.51 -0.66 -3.11
N LEU A 31 5.00 -0.31 -4.28
CA LEU A 31 4.04 -1.14 -5.02
C LEU A 31 4.66 -2.50 -5.43
N GLU A 32 5.92 -2.51 -5.87
CA GLU A 32 6.64 -3.75 -6.21
C GLU A 32 6.83 -4.68 -4.99
N LEU A 33 6.94 -4.09 -3.79
CA LEU A 33 7.08 -4.85 -2.54
C LEU A 33 5.75 -5.34 -1.96
N TYR A 34 4.62 -4.76 -2.34
CA TYR A 34 3.30 -5.04 -1.75
C TYR A 34 3.01 -6.53 -1.59
N SER A 35 3.09 -7.28 -2.68
CA SER A 35 2.78 -8.72 -2.64
C SER A 35 3.78 -9.55 -1.81
N LYS A 36 5.04 -9.11 -1.74
CA LYS A 36 6.07 -9.77 -0.91
C LYS A 36 5.81 -9.53 0.57
N VAL A 37 5.45 -8.30 0.94
CA VAL A 37 5.09 -7.94 2.32
C VAL A 37 3.83 -8.68 2.76
N LEU A 38 2.80 -8.70 1.93
CA LEU A 38 1.55 -9.43 2.19
C LEU A 38 1.81 -10.93 2.41
N TRP A 39 2.62 -11.55 1.55
CA TRP A 39 3.00 -12.96 1.69
C TRP A 39 3.75 -13.20 3.00
N ARG A 40 4.70 -12.35 3.34
CA ARG A 40 5.50 -12.45 4.58
C ARG A 40 4.65 -12.32 5.83
N ILE A 41 3.70 -11.39 5.85
CA ILE A 41 2.76 -11.23 6.97
C ILE A 41 1.95 -12.51 7.16
N ASN A 42 1.36 -13.04 6.10
CA ASN A 42 0.55 -14.25 6.16
C ASN A 42 1.36 -15.48 6.59
N SER A 43 2.61 -15.60 6.12
CA SER A 43 3.51 -16.69 6.51
C SER A 43 3.94 -16.57 7.97
N SER A 44 4.34 -15.37 8.41
CA SER A 44 4.75 -15.11 9.79
C SER A 44 3.65 -15.38 10.81
N LEU A 45 2.40 -15.04 10.50
CA LEU A 45 1.26 -15.34 11.37
C LEU A 45 1.02 -16.83 11.51
N LYS A 46 1.16 -17.60 10.42
CA LYS A 46 1.05 -19.06 10.46
C LYS A 46 2.16 -19.72 11.27
N GLU A 47 3.41 -19.29 11.07
CA GLU A 47 4.57 -19.77 11.80
C GLU A 47 4.42 -19.49 13.30
N MET A 48 3.99 -18.30 13.66
CA MET A 48 3.76 -17.92 15.06
C MET A 48 2.63 -18.74 15.72
N ASP A 49 1.53 -18.99 15.00
CA ASP A 49 0.44 -19.84 15.51
C ASP A 49 0.90 -21.28 15.72
N GLN A 50 1.72 -21.81 14.82
CA GLN A 50 2.30 -23.14 14.93
C GLN A 50 3.28 -23.25 16.10
N GLU A 51 4.25 -22.33 16.23
CA GLU A 51 5.18 -22.26 17.37
C GLU A 51 4.42 -22.17 18.71
N CYS A 52 3.34 -21.40 18.75
CA CYS A 52 2.51 -21.25 19.92
C CYS A 52 1.80 -22.55 20.30
N ARG A 53 1.22 -23.26 19.31
CA ARG A 53 0.57 -24.57 19.54
C ARG A 53 1.55 -25.63 20.00
N GLU A 54 2.74 -25.68 19.41
CA GLU A 54 3.79 -26.67 19.77
C GLU A 54 4.33 -26.43 21.18
N SER A 55 4.50 -25.18 21.59
CA SER A 55 5.09 -24.84 22.90
C SER A 55 4.07 -24.75 24.03
N THR A 56 2.83 -24.37 23.77
CA THR A 56 1.82 -24.08 24.81
C THR A 56 0.53 -24.88 24.66
N ASN A 57 0.37 -25.63 23.57
CA ASN A 57 -0.87 -26.30 23.16
C ASN A 57 -2.07 -25.35 23.02
N ARG A 58 -1.83 -24.05 22.77
CA ARG A 58 -2.83 -22.99 22.61
C ARG A 58 -2.66 -22.28 21.29
N LYS A 59 -3.75 -21.68 20.78
CA LYS A 59 -3.69 -20.82 19.62
C LYS A 59 -3.01 -19.48 19.97
N LEU A 60 -2.38 -18.85 18.98
CA LEU A 60 -1.74 -17.54 19.14
C LEU A 60 -2.71 -16.48 19.70
N THR A 61 -3.97 -16.48 19.23
CA THR A 61 -5.02 -15.57 19.73
C THR A 61 -5.35 -15.79 21.22
N GLU A 62 -5.29 -17.03 21.69
CA GLU A 62 -5.51 -17.36 23.10
C GLU A 62 -4.31 -16.93 23.96
N LEU A 63 -3.10 -17.07 23.43
CA LEU A 63 -1.88 -16.59 24.07
C LEU A 63 -1.89 -15.07 24.21
N ILE A 64 -2.20 -14.34 23.16
CA ILE A 64 -2.29 -12.86 23.16
C ILE A 64 -3.28 -12.40 24.22
N ASN A 65 -4.44 -13.03 24.32
CA ASN A 65 -5.46 -12.71 25.30
C ASN A 65 -5.03 -13.04 26.75
N SER A 66 -4.12 -14.00 26.95
CA SER A 66 -3.62 -14.43 28.26
C SER A 66 -2.27 -13.79 28.65
N MET A 67 -1.70 -12.92 27.82
CA MET A 67 -0.38 -12.28 28.04
C MET A 67 -0.29 -11.40 29.29
N VAL A 68 -1.43 -11.12 29.93
CA VAL A 68 -1.45 -10.41 31.21
C VAL A 68 -0.81 -11.23 32.35
N ASP A 69 -0.69 -12.56 32.21
CA ASP A 69 -0.30 -13.47 33.29
C ASP A 69 0.98 -14.31 33.07
N ILE A 70 1.75 -14.13 31.98
CA ILE A 70 2.88 -15.04 31.68
C ILE A 70 4.24 -14.36 31.97
N ASP A 71 4.87 -14.82 33.04
CA ASP A 71 6.22 -14.43 33.49
C ASP A 71 7.35 -15.20 32.76
N THR A 72 7.37 -15.13 31.40
CA THR A 72 8.48 -15.65 30.58
C THR A 72 9.10 -14.54 29.74
N ARG A 73 9.91 -13.71 30.38
CA ARG A 73 10.48 -12.44 29.84
C ARG A 73 11.21 -12.56 28.50
N ILE A 74 11.82 -13.69 28.18
CA ILE A 74 12.64 -13.84 26.96
C ILE A 74 11.76 -14.12 25.73
N ASN A 75 10.80 -15.01 25.84
CA ASN A 75 9.89 -15.36 24.76
C ASN A 75 8.88 -14.26 24.49
N GLN A 76 8.46 -13.55 25.52
CA GLN A 76 7.53 -12.42 25.44
C GLN A 76 8.12 -11.25 24.65
N LYS A 77 9.40 -10.89 24.89
CA LYS A 77 10.08 -9.80 24.18
C LYS A 77 10.23 -10.09 22.69
N ARG A 78 10.56 -11.35 22.35
CA ARG A 78 10.71 -11.80 20.95
C ARG A 78 9.37 -11.84 20.23
N LEU A 79 8.32 -12.31 20.90
CA LEU A 79 6.97 -12.35 20.38
C LEU A 79 6.43 -10.92 20.15
N ASN A 80 6.60 -10.02 21.13
CA ASN A 80 6.19 -8.62 21.00
C ASN A 80 6.89 -7.90 19.85
N SER A 81 8.20 -8.13 19.66
CA SER A 81 8.95 -7.55 18.55
C SER A 81 8.44 -8.05 17.18
N ARG A 82 8.10 -9.35 17.06
CA ARG A 82 7.52 -9.91 15.84
C ARG A 82 6.12 -9.36 15.58
N LEU A 83 5.26 -9.27 16.59
CA LEU A 83 3.92 -8.71 16.48
C LEU A 83 3.98 -7.24 16.07
N GLN A 84 4.84 -6.44 16.67
CA GLN A 84 5.04 -5.05 16.31
C GLN A 84 5.49 -4.91 14.85
N SER A 85 6.45 -5.71 14.38
CA SER A 85 6.89 -5.71 12.98
C SER A 85 5.78 -6.07 12.00
N ILE A 86 4.90 -7.01 12.37
CA ILE A 86 3.73 -7.39 11.56
C ILE A 86 2.70 -6.25 11.55
N GLU A 87 2.44 -5.63 12.70
CA GLU A 87 1.51 -4.51 12.83
C GLU A 87 1.96 -3.30 12.00
N GLU A 88 3.23 -2.93 12.06
CA GLU A 88 3.82 -1.87 11.24
C GLU A 88 3.69 -2.18 9.74
N SER A 89 4.02 -3.41 9.33
CA SER A 89 3.90 -3.87 7.94
C SER A 89 2.45 -3.87 7.47
N LYS A 90 1.52 -4.30 8.32
CA LYS A 90 0.08 -4.29 8.04
C LYS A 90 -0.44 -2.87 7.88
N SER A 91 -0.02 -1.94 8.73
CA SER A 91 -0.40 -0.53 8.62
C SER A 91 0.01 0.08 7.28
N ILE A 92 1.20 -0.27 6.76
CA ILE A 92 1.65 0.17 5.44
C ILE A 92 0.72 -0.38 4.33
N LEU A 93 0.33 -1.65 4.42
CA LEU A 93 -0.62 -2.24 3.46
C LEU A 93 -2.00 -1.56 3.54
N ASP A 94 -2.48 -1.27 4.73
CA ASP A 94 -3.75 -0.57 4.95
C ASP A 94 -3.72 0.84 4.32
N PHE A 95 -2.59 1.56 4.40
CA PHE A 95 -2.39 2.85 3.72
C PHE A 95 -2.37 2.71 2.20
N ILE A 96 -1.76 1.65 1.67
CA ILE A 96 -1.79 1.37 0.23
C ILE A 96 -3.22 1.13 -0.22
N ASP A 97 -3.97 0.30 0.47
CA ASP A 97 -5.36 -0.03 0.14
C ASP A 97 -6.28 1.21 0.23
N LEU A 98 -6.12 2.03 1.26
CA LEU A 98 -6.83 3.30 1.39
C LEU A 98 -6.52 4.24 0.22
N SER A 99 -5.25 4.38 -0.14
CA SER A 99 -4.80 5.23 -1.24
C SER A 99 -5.28 4.72 -2.60
N MET A 100 -5.34 3.40 -2.79
CA MET A 100 -5.91 2.78 -3.98
C MET A 100 -7.41 3.11 -4.12
N ASN A 101 -8.16 3.06 -3.02
CA ASN A 101 -9.57 3.46 -3.03
C ASN A 101 -9.76 4.94 -3.35
N GLN A 102 -8.88 5.82 -2.88
CA GLN A 102 -8.90 7.24 -3.23
C GLN A 102 -8.52 7.47 -4.70
N LEU A 103 -7.54 6.73 -5.22
CA LEU A 103 -7.19 6.78 -6.64
C LEU A 103 -8.39 6.43 -7.52
N LYS A 104 -9.17 5.43 -7.14
CA LYS A 104 -10.35 4.99 -7.90
C LYS A 104 -11.38 6.09 -8.10
N VAL A 105 -11.56 6.97 -7.11
CA VAL A 105 -12.50 8.10 -7.16
C VAL A 105 -11.89 9.40 -7.66
N TYR A 106 -10.62 9.39 -8.06
CA TYR A 106 -9.95 10.54 -8.64
C TYR A 106 -10.68 11.00 -9.92
N PRO A 107 -10.97 12.32 -10.08
CA PRO A 107 -11.88 12.82 -11.13
C PRO A 107 -11.46 12.51 -12.56
N ASP A 108 -10.13 12.51 -12.82
CA ASP A 108 -9.57 12.31 -14.16
C ASP A 108 -9.08 10.87 -14.34
N GLU A 109 -9.93 10.00 -14.92
CA GLU A 109 -9.59 8.62 -15.26
C GLU A 109 -9.14 7.75 -14.05
N GLY A 110 -9.54 8.12 -12.84
CA GLY A 110 -9.11 7.44 -11.60
C GLY A 110 -9.40 5.94 -11.59
N GLU A 111 -10.55 5.52 -12.09
CA GLU A 111 -10.91 4.10 -12.21
C GLU A 111 -9.94 3.34 -13.14
N LYS A 112 -9.56 3.93 -14.28
CA LYS A 112 -8.56 3.35 -15.19
C LYS A 112 -7.20 3.22 -14.51
N TYR A 113 -6.76 4.25 -13.79
CA TYR A 113 -5.47 4.20 -13.07
C TYR A 113 -5.48 3.19 -11.93
N PHE A 114 -6.59 3.10 -11.19
CA PHE A 114 -6.79 2.04 -10.21
C PHE A 114 -6.64 0.66 -10.83
N GLU A 115 -7.35 0.36 -11.93
CA GLU A 115 -7.30 -0.93 -12.61
C GLU A 115 -5.90 -1.28 -13.11
N ILE A 116 -5.17 -0.31 -13.68
CA ILE A 116 -3.79 -0.50 -14.15
C ILE A 116 -2.88 -0.92 -12.99
N LEU A 117 -2.92 -0.21 -11.86
CA LEU A 117 -2.08 -0.51 -10.71
C LEU A 117 -2.50 -1.81 -10.02
N ASP A 118 -3.80 -2.06 -9.89
CA ASP A 118 -4.32 -3.29 -9.32
C ASP A 118 -3.86 -4.52 -10.10
N GLN A 119 -4.03 -4.52 -11.40
CA GLN A 119 -3.67 -5.65 -12.26
C GLN A 119 -2.17 -5.94 -12.29
N ILE A 120 -1.33 -4.92 -12.18
CA ILE A 120 0.13 -5.08 -12.24
C ILE A 120 0.72 -5.40 -10.87
N TYR A 121 0.31 -4.70 -9.82
CA TYR A 121 1.01 -4.69 -8.53
C TYR A 121 0.25 -5.36 -7.39
N ILE A 122 -1.06 -5.18 -7.31
CA ILE A 122 -1.89 -5.64 -6.19
C ILE A 122 -2.39 -7.06 -6.46
N ALA A 123 -3.36 -7.22 -7.36
CA ALA A 123 -3.90 -8.52 -7.75
C ALA A 123 -2.93 -9.32 -8.63
N ARG A 124 -2.02 -8.65 -9.35
CA ARG A 124 -1.01 -9.24 -10.23
C ARG A 124 -1.60 -10.21 -11.25
N THR A 125 -2.75 -9.90 -11.75
CA THR A 125 -3.47 -10.69 -12.77
C THR A 125 -2.79 -10.62 -14.14
N ILE A 126 -2.13 -9.50 -14.43
CA ILE A 126 -1.39 -9.26 -15.68
C ILE A 126 0.08 -9.03 -15.37
N ARG A 127 0.95 -9.84 -16.00
CA ARG A 127 2.40 -9.80 -15.77
C ARG A 127 3.18 -9.03 -16.82
N SER A 128 2.55 -8.65 -17.93
CA SER A 128 3.21 -7.92 -19.01
C SER A 128 2.44 -6.68 -19.44
N ILE A 129 3.18 -5.61 -19.71
CA ILE A 129 2.62 -4.34 -20.20
C ILE A 129 2.02 -4.50 -21.60
N GLU A 130 2.57 -5.40 -22.41
CA GLU A 130 2.06 -5.73 -23.74
C GLU A 130 0.63 -6.23 -23.67
N ARG A 131 0.37 -7.20 -22.80
CA ARG A 131 -0.96 -7.78 -22.62
C ARG A 131 -1.95 -6.76 -22.04
N LEU A 132 -1.48 -5.89 -21.16
CA LEU A 132 -2.30 -4.82 -20.64
C LEU A 132 -2.66 -3.81 -21.74
N ALA A 133 -1.68 -3.44 -22.59
CA ALA A 133 -1.92 -2.54 -23.72
C ALA A 133 -2.91 -3.11 -24.73
N GLU A 134 -2.84 -4.42 -25.01
CA GLU A 134 -3.81 -5.13 -25.86
C GLU A 134 -5.23 -5.04 -25.27
N ASN A 135 -5.40 -5.27 -23.99
CA ASN A 135 -6.70 -5.19 -23.32
C ASN A 135 -7.34 -3.80 -23.42
N TYR A 136 -6.52 -2.74 -23.40
CA TYR A 136 -6.98 -1.35 -23.55
C TYR A 136 -7.01 -0.86 -25.01
N ASN A 137 -6.62 -1.67 -25.98
CA ASN A 137 -6.49 -1.31 -27.39
C ASN A 137 -5.61 -0.05 -27.64
N ILE A 138 -4.51 0.05 -26.91
CA ILE A 138 -3.54 1.15 -27.05
C ILE A 138 -2.13 0.61 -27.29
N SER A 139 -1.22 1.49 -27.74
CA SER A 139 0.16 1.11 -27.94
C SER A 139 0.87 0.81 -26.60
N ARG A 140 1.90 -0.04 -26.66
CA ARG A 140 2.76 -0.33 -25.52
C ARG A 140 3.36 0.95 -24.89
N SER A 141 3.83 1.88 -25.72
CA SER A 141 4.40 3.14 -25.24
C SER A 141 3.36 4.02 -24.56
N THR A 142 2.12 4.04 -25.07
CA THR A 142 1.00 4.72 -24.43
C THR A 142 0.70 4.07 -23.07
N MET A 143 0.65 2.74 -22.98
CA MET A 143 0.41 2.04 -21.72
C MET A 143 1.49 2.33 -20.68
N TYR A 144 2.77 2.38 -21.05
CA TYR A 144 3.85 2.79 -20.14
C TYR A 144 3.63 4.20 -19.59
N ARG A 145 3.22 5.14 -20.45
CA ARG A 145 2.91 6.51 -20.04
C ARG A 145 1.73 6.55 -19.06
N GLU A 146 0.66 5.83 -19.35
CA GLU A 146 -0.51 5.75 -18.47
C GLU A 146 -0.17 5.10 -17.11
N LYS A 147 0.59 4.00 -17.11
CA LYS A 147 1.08 3.39 -15.88
C LYS A 147 1.93 4.36 -15.04
N ASN A 148 2.86 5.07 -15.67
CA ASN A 148 3.71 6.02 -14.95
C ASN A 148 2.91 7.18 -14.38
N LYS A 149 1.89 7.66 -15.12
CA LYS A 149 0.96 8.68 -14.65
C LYS A 149 0.16 8.17 -13.45
N ALA A 150 -0.35 6.94 -13.51
CA ALA A 150 -1.05 6.30 -12.41
C ALA A 150 -0.19 6.21 -11.14
N ILE A 151 1.09 5.78 -11.26
CA ILE A 151 2.03 5.70 -10.13
C ILE A 151 2.25 7.09 -9.51
N LYS A 152 2.40 8.14 -10.31
CA LYS A 152 2.60 9.50 -9.83
C LYS A 152 1.41 10.02 -9.04
N ILE A 153 0.20 9.87 -9.59
CA ILE A 153 -1.05 10.31 -8.91
C ILE A 153 -1.24 9.52 -7.61
N PHE A 154 -1.10 8.20 -7.67
CA PHE A 154 -1.17 7.33 -6.50
C PHE A 154 -0.14 7.73 -5.43
N GLY A 155 1.09 8.04 -5.84
CA GLY A 155 2.15 8.46 -4.93
C GLY A 155 1.81 9.75 -4.19
N VAL A 156 1.27 10.76 -4.85
CA VAL A 156 0.83 12.01 -4.17
C VAL A 156 -0.27 11.72 -3.14
N ILE A 157 -1.23 10.86 -3.48
CA ILE A 157 -2.30 10.45 -2.56
C ILE A 157 -1.71 9.71 -1.35
N LEU A 158 -0.89 8.68 -1.58
CA LEU A 158 -0.30 7.84 -0.54
C LEU A 158 0.56 8.64 0.44
N TRP A 159 1.50 9.42 -0.08
CA TRP A 159 2.41 10.21 0.75
C TRP A 159 1.70 11.34 1.46
N GLY A 160 0.64 11.90 0.88
CA GLY A 160 -0.24 12.87 1.55
C GLY A 160 -0.86 12.27 2.82
N PHE A 161 -1.43 11.07 2.76
CA PHE A 161 -1.97 10.39 3.94
C PHE A 161 -0.92 10.09 5.00
N LEU A 162 0.26 9.60 4.59
CA LEU A 162 1.33 9.27 5.53
C LEU A 162 1.87 10.51 6.26
N PHE A 163 2.00 11.64 5.58
CA PHE A 163 2.42 12.89 6.21
C PHE A 163 1.36 13.45 7.16
N ASP A 164 0.07 13.36 6.81
CA ASP A 164 -1.02 13.81 7.69
C ASP A 164 -1.09 13.00 8.99
N GLU A 165 -0.86 11.69 8.92
CA GLU A 165 -0.82 10.83 10.11
C GLU A 165 0.42 11.11 10.99
N ALA A 166 1.59 11.34 10.40
CA ALA A 166 2.80 11.71 11.14
C ALA A 166 2.61 13.01 11.94
N ASN A 167 1.97 14.03 11.34
CA ASN A 167 1.70 15.30 12.00
C ASN A 167 0.68 15.18 13.15
N LYS A 168 -0.24 14.22 13.10
CA LYS A 168 -1.20 13.98 14.18
C LYS A 168 -0.58 13.31 15.40
N GLN A 169 0.50 12.53 15.22
CA GLN A 169 1.19 11.86 16.33
C GLN A 169 2.14 12.78 17.11
N GLU A 170 2.58 13.90 16.50
CA GLU A 170 3.42 14.92 17.14
C GLU A 170 2.64 16.02 17.89
N SER A 171 1.33 16.01 17.80
CA SER A 171 0.42 16.96 18.48
C SER A 171 -0.26 16.36 19.68
#